data_a32660128727fe987b5c446aba463a70
#
_entry.id   a32660128727fe987b5c446aba463a70
#
_cell.length_a   1.000
_cell.length_b   1.000
_cell.length_c   1.000
_cell.angle_alpha   90.00
_cell.angle_beta   90.00
_cell.angle_gamma   90.00
#
_symmetry.space_group_name_H-M   'P 1'
#
loop_
_entity.id
_entity.type
_entity.pdbx_description
1 polymer ?
#
loop_
_entity_poly.entity_id
_entity_poly.type
_entity_poly.pdbx_seq_one_letter_code
_entity_poly.pdbx_strand_id
1 'polypeptide(L)'
;MIIGSIKEREHSETRAALTPIVVQKLVAMGHTVVLEKHIGKLSGYTDSEYIKSGTQILNSAQEVYSKAQIILQILPPPPSLTKNLTSKQILIADFNEITSSKYSTKAKILRLERVPRTSVAQSIDILSSQSTVRGYMGALYALYHAERIAPQIMTAAASLKAASALVVGASLTGLQASSYLKKAGCRVTLSDINPQNKDLAASVGANFSSASSFDEITALLKNKDFIFTAASTSKKSLSIITREMFPFIKPHTVVIDTTATNIDIKENVSNHHFYFHRNRYFERLAPQTATELWANNMLHLLQIISPENHLNLTDNRIIPMLL
;
A
#
# COMPACT_ATOMS: atom_id res chain seq x y z
N MET A 1 7.40 -6.10 -27.43
CA MET A 1 7.15 -4.65 -27.23
C MET A 1 8.28 -4.01 -26.41
N ILE A 2 8.40 -2.68 -26.42
CA ILE A 2 9.37 -1.97 -25.58
C ILE A 2 8.66 -1.51 -24.30
N ILE A 3 9.09 -2.04 -23.16
CA ILE A 3 8.57 -1.70 -21.83
C ILE A 3 9.57 -0.77 -21.16
N GLY A 4 9.09 0.37 -20.65
CA GLY A 4 9.91 1.37 -19.99
C GLY A 4 9.45 1.64 -18.57
N SER A 5 10.39 1.94 -17.67
CA SER A 5 10.09 2.49 -16.36
C SER A 5 11.14 3.51 -15.95
N ILE A 6 10.72 4.56 -15.27
CA ILE A 6 11.60 5.60 -14.75
C ILE A 6 11.65 5.54 -13.23
N LYS A 7 12.67 6.16 -12.67
CA LYS A 7 12.75 6.38 -11.23
C LYS A 7 11.57 7.23 -10.77
N GLU A 8 10.96 6.86 -9.65
CA GLU A 8 9.86 7.62 -9.05
C GLU A 8 10.32 9.05 -8.69
N ARG A 9 9.44 10.02 -8.88
CA ARG A 9 9.73 11.45 -8.69
C ARG A 9 9.25 11.99 -7.35
N GLU A 10 8.37 11.29 -6.68
CA GLU A 10 8.00 11.64 -5.32
C GLU A 10 9.15 11.27 -4.37
N HIS A 11 9.57 12.25 -3.58
CA HIS A 11 10.77 12.13 -2.73
C HIS A 11 10.67 11.03 -1.66
N SER A 12 9.47 10.71 -1.22
CA SER A 12 9.20 9.67 -0.22
C SER A 12 8.96 8.28 -0.82
N GLU A 13 8.86 8.15 -2.17
CA GLU A 13 8.64 6.85 -2.80
C GLU A 13 9.95 6.06 -2.89
N THR A 14 9.95 4.89 -2.29
CA THR A 14 11.13 4.02 -2.18
C THR A 14 11.05 2.78 -3.06
N ARG A 15 9.87 2.48 -3.62
CA ARG A 15 9.64 1.31 -4.47
C ARG A 15 10.06 1.57 -5.91
N ALA A 16 10.24 0.49 -6.67
CA ALA A 16 10.39 0.51 -8.12
C ALA A 16 9.28 -0.32 -8.79
N ALA A 17 8.90 0.04 -10.02
CA ALA A 17 7.83 -0.68 -10.72
C ALA A 17 8.24 -2.09 -11.17
N LEU A 18 9.53 -2.36 -11.32
CA LEU A 18 10.09 -3.63 -11.79
C LEU A 18 11.26 -4.08 -10.92
N THR A 19 11.44 -5.39 -10.76
CA THR A 19 12.65 -6.01 -10.20
C THR A 19 13.51 -6.63 -11.30
N PRO A 20 14.82 -6.89 -11.05
CA PRO A 20 15.67 -7.62 -12.01
C PRO A 20 15.08 -8.98 -12.43
N ILE A 21 14.49 -9.73 -11.50
CA ILE A 21 13.86 -11.03 -11.77
C ILE A 21 12.66 -10.88 -12.72
N VAL A 22 11.83 -9.88 -12.51
CA VAL A 22 10.68 -9.62 -13.40
C VAL A 22 11.16 -9.14 -14.77
N VAL A 23 12.19 -8.30 -14.83
CA VAL A 23 12.83 -7.91 -16.09
C VAL A 23 13.30 -9.12 -16.88
N GLN A 24 14.01 -10.06 -16.23
CA GLN A 24 14.46 -11.29 -16.88
C GLN A 24 13.30 -12.09 -17.49
N LYS A 25 12.17 -12.20 -16.76
CA LYS A 25 10.96 -12.87 -17.27
C LYS A 25 10.36 -12.13 -18.48
N LEU A 26 10.30 -10.81 -18.44
CA LEU A 26 9.79 -10.00 -19.55
C LEU A 26 10.66 -10.12 -20.79
N VAL A 27 11.99 -10.14 -20.63
CA VAL A 27 12.94 -10.39 -21.73
C VAL A 27 12.75 -11.79 -22.30
N ALA A 28 12.58 -12.80 -21.47
CA ALA A 28 12.29 -14.17 -21.91
C ALA A 28 10.95 -14.30 -22.66
N MET A 29 9.97 -13.42 -22.36
CA MET A 29 8.72 -13.29 -23.12
C MET A 29 8.88 -12.52 -24.45
N GLY A 30 10.11 -12.12 -24.82
CA GLY A 30 10.40 -11.40 -26.06
C GLY A 30 10.20 -9.88 -25.99
N HIS A 31 10.05 -9.30 -24.81
CA HIS A 31 10.00 -7.85 -24.64
C HIS A 31 11.40 -7.26 -24.56
N THR A 32 11.55 -6.03 -25.04
CA THR A 32 12.72 -5.18 -24.75
C THR A 32 12.39 -4.33 -23.52
N VAL A 33 13.29 -4.31 -22.54
CA VAL A 33 13.08 -3.50 -21.32
C VAL A 33 14.11 -2.37 -21.28
N VAL A 34 13.66 -1.13 -21.10
CA VAL A 34 14.49 0.07 -20.97
C VAL A 34 14.18 0.76 -19.65
N LEU A 35 15.18 1.02 -18.82
CA LEU A 35 15.00 1.58 -17.48
C LEU A 35 15.85 2.83 -17.29
N GLU A 36 15.34 3.77 -16.51
CA GLU A 36 16.14 4.91 -16.08
C GLU A 36 17.19 4.48 -15.04
N LYS A 37 18.36 5.06 -15.13
CA LYS A 37 19.48 4.85 -14.21
C LYS A 37 19.04 5.06 -12.74
N HIS A 38 19.49 4.15 -11.87
CA HIS A 38 19.21 4.15 -10.42
C HIS A 38 17.76 3.93 -10.04
N ILE A 39 16.94 3.34 -10.91
CA ILE A 39 15.52 3.08 -10.67
C ILE A 39 15.28 2.23 -9.39
N GLY A 40 16.11 1.20 -9.15
CA GLY A 40 15.96 0.26 -8.03
C GLY A 40 16.75 0.63 -6.78
N LYS A 41 17.49 1.75 -6.78
CA LYS A 41 18.43 2.08 -5.71
C LYS A 41 17.80 2.07 -4.31
N LEU A 42 16.61 2.65 -4.17
CA LEU A 42 15.91 2.73 -2.88
C LEU A 42 15.23 1.42 -2.47
N SER A 43 15.05 0.50 -3.42
CA SER A 43 14.50 -0.85 -3.20
C SER A 43 15.59 -1.92 -3.06
N GLY A 44 16.87 -1.52 -3.02
CA GLY A 44 18.00 -2.44 -2.82
C GLY A 44 18.52 -3.10 -4.09
N TYR A 45 18.11 -2.65 -5.30
CA TYR A 45 18.57 -3.18 -6.58
C TYR A 45 19.53 -2.21 -7.27
N THR A 46 20.63 -2.75 -7.81
CA THR A 46 21.65 -2.00 -8.55
C THR A 46 21.38 -2.00 -10.05
N ASP A 47 21.88 -0.98 -10.76
CA ASP A 47 21.83 -0.94 -12.24
C ASP A 47 22.51 -2.17 -12.87
N SER A 48 23.57 -2.68 -12.24
CA SER A 48 24.29 -3.90 -12.71
C SER A 48 23.40 -5.15 -12.67
N GLU A 49 22.55 -5.31 -11.66
CA GLU A 49 21.61 -6.44 -11.59
C GLU A 49 20.55 -6.35 -12.69
N TYR A 50 20.04 -5.15 -12.96
CA TYR A 50 19.12 -4.93 -14.08
C TYR A 50 19.78 -5.21 -15.43
N ILE A 51 21.04 -4.76 -15.67
CA ILE A 51 21.77 -5.04 -16.90
C ILE A 51 21.96 -6.55 -17.10
N LYS A 52 22.35 -7.28 -16.04
CA LYS A 52 22.46 -8.75 -16.06
C LYS A 52 21.14 -9.45 -16.39
N SER A 53 20.00 -8.83 -16.08
CA SER A 53 18.66 -9.34 -16.41
C SER A 53 18.23 -9.03 -17.85
N GLY A 54 19.08 -8.38 -18.65
CA GLY A 54 18.84 -8.11 -20.07
C GLY A 54 18.17 -6.78 -20.39
N THR A 55 18.19 -5.81 -19.47
CA THR A 55 17.65 -4.47 -19.71
C THR A 55 18.74 -3.50 -20.24
N GLN A 56 18.30 -2.49 -20.97
CA GLN A 56 19.09 -1.31 -21.29
C GLN A 56 18.85 -0.22 -20.26
N ILE A 57 19.90 0.24 -19.59
CA ILE A 57 19.84 1.40 -18.69
C ILE A 57 20.06 2.69 -19.51
N LEU A 58 19.18 3.67 -19.29
CA LEU A 58 19.20 4.97 -19.95
C LEU A 58 19.44 6.08 -18.91
N ASN A 59 20.00 7.20 -19.35
CA ASN A 59 20.44 8.25 -18.43
C ASN A 59 19.30 9.16 -17.96
N SER A 60 18.18 9.21 -18.68
CA SER A 60 17.08 10.14 -18.39
C SER A 60 15.70 9.52 -18.63
N ALA A 61 14.69 10.07 -17.95
CA ALA A 61 13.30 9.73 -18.17
C ALA A 61 12.84 10.01 -19.61
N GLN A 62 13.34 11.09 -20.22
CA GLN A 62 12.99 11.47 -21.59
C GLN A 62 13.45 10.40 -22.58
N GLU A 63 14.65 9.85 -22.40
CA GLU A 63 15.14 8.75 -23.23
C GLU A 63 14.27 7.49 -23.09
N VAL A 64 13.85 7.15 -21.85
CA VAL A 64 12.94 6.02 -21.60
C VAL A 64 11.62 6.25 -22.33
N TYR A 65 11.00 7.41 -22.14
CA TYR A 65 9.69 7.73 -22.72
C TYR A 65 9.72 7.81 -24.24
N SER A 66 10.82 8.25 -24.85
CA SER A 66 10.95 8.28 -26.29
C SER A 66 10.97 6.89 -26.94
N LYS A 67 11.42 5.87 -26.21
CA LYS A 67 11.56 4.49 -26.70
C LYS A 67 10.39 3.59 -26.30
N ALA A 68 9.86 3.76 -25.08
CA ALA A 68 8.89 2.85 -24.50
C ALA A 68 7.52 2.93 -25.18
N GLN A 69 6.90 1.78 -25.42
CA GLN A 69 5.50 1.63 -25.84
C GLN A 69 4.58 1.44 -24.64
N ILE A 70 5.05 0.71 -23.62
CA ILE A 70 4.37 0.53 -22.34
C ILE A 70 5.25 1.16 -21.26
N ILE A 71 4.68 2.08 -20.49
CA ILE A 71 5.37 2.81 -19.42
C ILE A 71 4.77 2.37 -18.09
N LEU A 72 5.59 1.77 -17.22
CA LEU A 72 5.20 1.29 -15.90
C LEU A 72 5.74 2.23 -14.82
N GLN A 73 4.86 2.65 -13.90
CA GLN A 73 5.18 3.50 -12.76
C GLN A 73 4.44 3.03 -11.52
N ILE A 74 4.97 3.34 -10.34
CA ILE A 74 4.23 3.22 -9.08
C ILE A 74 3.19 4.34 -9.02
N LEU A 75 3.68 5.58 -9.08
CA LEU A 75 2.85 6.79 -9.04
C LEU A 75 2.82 7.46 -10.41
N PRO A 76 1.78 8.23 -10.71
CA PRO A 76 1.72 8.99 -11.94
C PRO A 76 2.89 9.96 -12.04
N PRO A 77 3.65 9.95 -13.14
CA PRO A 77 4.74 10.89 -13.32
C PRO A 77 4.23 12.33 -13.43
N PRO A 78 5.08 13.34 -13.17
CA PRO A 78 4.68 14.74 -13.34
C PRO A 78 4.13 15.02 -14.74
N PRO A 79 3.08 15.85 -14.91
CA PRO A 79 2.49 16.17 -16.21
C PRO A 79 3.50 16.72 -17.23
N SER A 80 4.56 17.39 -16.77
CA SER A 80 5.63 17.89 -17.62
C SER A 80 6.38 16.78 -18.37
N LEU A 81 6.46 15.58 -17.82
CA LEU A 81 7.09 14.42 -18.45
C LEU A 81 6.15 13.68 -19.42
N THR A 82 4.84 13.83 -19.27
CA THR A 82 3.86 13.08 -20.07
C THR A 82 3.34 13.85 -21.29
N LYS A 83 3.66 15.13 -21.42
CA LYS A 83 3.19 16.01 -22.52
C LYS A 83 3.52 15.45 -23.91
N ASN A 84 4.67 14.81 -24.06
CA ASN A 84 5.18 14.33 -25.35
C ASN A 84 4.80 12.87 -25.64
N LEU A 85 4.05 12.22 -24.75
CA LEU A 85 3.57 10.87 -24.99
C LEU A 85 2.55 10.87 -26.14
N THR A 86 2.61 9.82 -26.96
CA THR A 86 1.80 9.66 -28.18
C THR A 86 0.64 8.68 -27.94
N SER A 87 -0.34 8.68 -28.84
CA SER A 87 -1.47 7.72 -28.81
C SER A 87 -1.07 6.25 -28.99
N LYS A 88 0.17 6.00 -29.42
CA LYS A 88 0.74 4.63 -29.53
C LYS A 88 1.31 4.11 -28.21
N GLN A 89 1.39 4.95 -27.20
CA GLN A 89 1.95 4.61 -25.89
C GLN A 89 0.84 4.40 -24.86
N ILE A 90 1.13 3.59 -23.86
CA ILE A 90 0.26 3.38 -22.69
C ILE A 90 1.04 3.68 -21.41
N LEU A 91 0.45 4.48 -20.54
CA LEU A 91 0.97 4.78 -19.20
C LEU A 91 0.16 4.02 -18.15
N ILE A 92 0.84 3.24 -17.34
CA ILE A 92 0.27 2.38 -16.31
C ILE A 92 0.81 2.82 -14.95
N ALA A 93 -0.08 3.26 -14.06
CA ALA A 93 0.29 3.71 -12.70
C ALA A 93 -0.93 3.70 -11.76
N ASP A 94 -0.68 3.87 -10.45
CA ASP A 94 -1.71 4.12 -9.44
C ASP A 94 -2.04 5.62 -9.38
N PHE A 95 -3.22 5.99 -9.89
CA PHE A 95 -3.71 7.38 -9.95
C PHE A 95 -4.61 7.77 -8.77
N ASN A 96 -4.60 7.01 -7.69
CA ASN A 96 -5.58 7.09 -6.60
C ASN A 96 -5.83 8.52 -6.05
N GLU A 97 -4.84 9.41 -6.12
CA GLU A 97 -4.91 10.77 -5.57
C GLU A 97 -5.00 11.86 -6.64
N ILE A 98 -4.88 11.50 -7.91
CA ILE A 98 -4.82 12.45 -9.00
C ILE A 98 -6.05 12.29 -9.88
N THR A 99 -6.86 13.35 -9.94
CA THR A 99 -7.93 13.40 -10.92
C THR A 99 -7.35 13.39 -12.32
N SER A 100 -7.78 12.44 -13.14
CA SER A 100 -7.38 12.25 -14.54
C SER A 100 -7.45 13.53 -15.39
N SER A 101 -8.32 14.48 -15.02
CA SER A 101 -8.43 15.81 -15.65
C SER A 101 -7.15 16.66 -15.59
N LYS A 102 -6.19 16.32 -14.72
CA LYS A 102 -4.89 17.00 -14.64
C LYS A 102 -3.85 16.46 -15.63
N TYR A 103 -4.12 15.32 -16.28
CA TYR A 103 -3.20 14.71 -17.25
C TYR A 103 -3.60 15.04 -18.67
N SER A 104 -2.93 16.04 -19.26
CA SER A 104 -3.00 16.31 -20.70
C SER A 104 -1.96 15.45 -21.42
N THR A 105 -2.36 14.26 -21.85
CA THR A 105 -1.51 13.37 -22.65
C THR A 105 -2.32 12.73 -23.78
N LYS A 106 -1.66 12.39 -24.89
CA LYS A 106 -2.26 11.59 -25.97
C LYS A 106 -2.14 10.07 -25.71
N ALA A 107 -1.32 9.67 -24.75
CA ALA A 107 -1.16 8.26 -24.39
C ALA A 107 -2.44 7.70 -23.77
N LYS A 108 -2.68 6.41 -23.96
CA LYS A 108 -3.69 5.69 -23.19
C LYS A 108 -3.25 5.59 -21.73
N ILE A 109 -4.16 5.74 -20.80
CA ILE A 109 -3.90 5.61 -19.36
C ILE A 109 -4.59 4.35 -18.85
N LEU A 110 -3.84 3.49 -18.17
CA LEU A 110 -4.34 2.35 -17.44
C LEU A 110 -4.17 2.60 -15.94
N ARG A 111 -5.29 2.66 -15.24
CA ARG A 111 -5.37 3.03 -13.82
C ARG A 111 -5.38 1.79 -12.94
N LEU A 112 -4.28 1.55 -12.23
CA LEU A 112 -4.09 0.35 -11.41
C LEU A 112 -5.06 0.27 -10.21
N GLU A 113 -5.50 1.40 -9.66
CA GLU A 113 -6.48 1.44 -8.58
C GLU A 113 -7.89 1.04 -9.01
N ARG A 114 -8.15 0.88 -10.31
CA ARG A 114 -9.42 0.44 -10.88
C ARG A 114 -9.47 -1.04 -11.24
N VAL A 115 -8.50 -1.81 -10.82
CA VAL A 115 -8.53 -3.28 -10.98
C VAL A 115 -9.82 -3.83 -10.38
N PRO A 116 -10.60 -4.63 -11.12
CA PRO A 116 -11.82 -5.25 -10.61
C PRO A 116 -11.53 -6.15 -9.41
N ARG A 117 -12.33 -6.04 -8.36
CA ARG A 117 -12.17 -6.85 -7.14
C ARG A 117 -12.81 -8.22 -7.31
N THR A 118 -12.29 -9.00 -8.24
CA THR A 118 -12.75 -10.36 -8.56
C THR A 118 -11.59 -11.34 -8.40
N SER A 119 -11.88 -12.62 -8.17
CA SER A 119 -10.84 -13.65 -8.04
C SER A 119 -9.95 -13.77 -9.27
N VAL A 120 -10.49 -13.56 -10.46
CA VAL A 120 -9.74 -13.63 -11.74
C VAL A 120 -8.79 -12.44 -11.96
N ALA A 121 -9.00 -11.31 -11.27
CA ALA A 121 -8.13 -10.13 -11.34
C ALA A 121 -7.17 -10.02 -10.14
N GLN A 122 -7.23 -10.95 -9.18
CA GLN A 122 -6.46 -10.88 -7.93
C GLN A 122 -4.94 -10.83 -8.16
N SER A 123 -4.43 -11.48 -9.21
CA SER A 123 -2.99 -11.49 -9.53
C SER A 123 -2.46 -10.11 -9.96
N ILE A 124 -3.33 -9.22 -10.45
CA ILE A 124 -2.98 -7.86 -10.87
C ILE A 124 -3.42 -6.78 -9.86
N ASP A 125 -4.01 -7.18 -8.72
CA ASP A 125 -4.50 -6.26 -7.68
C ASP A 125 -3.36 -5.73 -6.82
N ILE A 126 -2.85 -4.55 -7.18
CA ILE A 126 -1.82 -3.84 -6.43
C ILE A 126 -2.31 -3.38 -5.05
N LEU A 127 -3.61 -3.08 -4.91
CA LEU A 127 -4.14 -2.60 -3.63
C LEU A 127 -4.05 -3.69 -2.57
N SER A 128 -4.35 -4.93 -2.94
CA SER A 128 -4.24 -6.09 -2.04
C SER A 128 -2.78 -6.37 -1.66
N SER A 129 -1.87 -6.41 -2.64
CA SER A 129 -0.46 -6.71 -2.39
C SER A 129 0.20 -5.65 -1.50
N GLN A 130 -0.03 -4.37 -1.78
CA GLN A 130 0.55 -3.27 -1.01
C GLN A 130 -0.11 -3.10 0.38
N SER A 131 -1.41 -3.35 0.51
CA SER A 131 -2.11 -3.32 1.79
C SER A 131 -1.59 -4.38 2.77
N THR A 132 -1.16 -5.54 2.25
CA THR A 132 -0.53 -6.58 3.07
C THR A 132 0.75 -6.06 3.73
N VAL A 133 1.64 -5.44 2.96
CA VAL A 133 2.90 -4.87 3.48
C VAL A 133 2.61 -3.68 4.41
N ARG A 134 1.64 -2.84 4.05
CA ARG A 134 1.21 -1.69 4.86
C ARG A 134 0.74 -2.10 6.25
N GLY A 135 -0.12 -3.12 6.33
CA GLY A 135 -0.62 -3.62 7.62
C GLY A 135 0.48 -4.21 8.49
N TYR A 136 1.39 -4.98 7.87
CA TYR A 136 2.57 -5.53 8.55
C TYR A 136 3.47 -4.44 9.12
N MET A 137 3.93 -3.54 8.25
CA MET A 137 4.86 -2.48 8.64
C MET A 137 4.25 -1.51 9.65
N GLY A 138 2.96 -1.19 9.50
CA GLY A 138 2.25 -0.35 10.47
C GLY A 138 2.14 -1.01 11.85
N ALA A 139 1.90 -2.32 11.90
CA ALA A 139 1.89 -3.07 13.16
C ALA A 139 3.29 -3.11 13.82
N LEU A 140 4.35 -3.36 13.04
CA LEU A 140 5.72 -3.31 13.55
C LEU A 140 6.10 -1.92 14.06
N TYR A 141 5.70 -0.88 13.33
CA TYR A 141 5.94 0.49 13.73
C TYR A 141 5.23 0.83 15.05
N ALA A 142 3.98 0.36 15.24
CA ALA A 142 3.28 0.52 16.50
C ALA A 142 4.02 -0.16 17.66
N LEU A 143 4.46 -1.41 17.46
CA LEU A 143 5.19 -2.19 18.46
C LEU A 143 6.53 -1.54 18.84
N TYR A 144 7.23 -0.97 17.87
CA TYR A 144 8.52 -0.29 18.08
C TYR A 144 8.38 0.97 18.95
N HIS A 145 7.28 1.72 18.79
CA HIS A 145 7.03 2.95 19.55
C HIS A 145 6.32 2.72 20.90
N ALA A 146 6.04 1.45 21.24
CA ALA A 146 5.39 1.14 22.52
C ALA A 146 6.38 1.14 23.69
N GLU A 147 5.98 1.71 24.80
CA GLU A 147 6.73 1.68 26.06
C GLU A 147 6.56 0.37 26.85
N ARG A 148 5.79 -0.58 26.28
CA ARG A 148 5.56 -1.90 26.87
C ARG A 148 5.64 -2.98 25.81
N ILE A 149 6.00 -4.17 26.22
CA ILE A 149 6.00 -5.35 25.33
C ILE A 149 4.58 -5.89 25.11
N ALA A 150 4.40 -6.53 23.95
CA ALA A 150 3.09 -7.03 23.53
C ALA A 150 2.62 -8.30 24.26
N PRO A 151 3.46 -9.35 24.44
CA PRO A 151 3.01 -10.61 25.01
C PRO A 151 2.79 -10.56 26.51
N GLN A 152 2.04 -11.52 27.02
CA GLN A 152 2.02 -11.81 28.45
C GLN A 152 3.41 -12.28 28.90
N ILE A 153 3.84 -11.80 30.05
CA ILE A 153 5.09 -12.26 30.70
C ILE A 153 4.77 -12.78 32.08
N MET A 154 5.40 -13.90 32.43
CA MET A 154 5.41 -14.46 33.77
C MET A 154 6.85 -14.66 34.21
N THR A 155 7.23 -14.01 35.30
CA THR A 155 8.55 -14.14 35.94
C THR A 155 8.37 -14.35 37.44
N ALA A 156 9.44 -14.68 38.15
CA ALA A 156 9.40 -14.72 39.59
C ALA A 156 9.07 -13.34 40.23
N ALA A 157 9.36 -12.24 39.51
CA ALA A 157 9.10 -10.89 40.03
C ALA A 157 7.65 -10.43 39.82
N ALA A 158 7.01 -10.83 38.70
CA ALA A 158 5.67 -10.37 38.36
C ALA A 158 5.03 -11.18 37.21
N SER A 159 3.69 -11.11 37.15
CA SER A 159 2.90 -11.50 35.99
C SER A 159 2.33 -10.25 35.30
N LEU A 160 2.73 -9.99 34.05
CA LEU A 160 2.25 -8.88 33.23
C LEU A 160 1.25 -9.39 32.20
N LYS A 161 0.08 -8.75 32.12
CA LYS A 161 -0.94 -9.08 31.12
C LYS A 161 -0.48 -8.69 29.73
N ALA A 162 -0.88 -9.47 28.72
CA ALA A 162 -0.69 -9.13 27.30
C ALA A 162 -1.27 -7.75 26.98
N ALA A 163 -0.58 -7.01 26.13
CA ALA A 163 -1.05 -5.74 25.62
C ALA A 163 -2.37 -5.87 24.85
N SER A 164 -3.18 -4.83 24.87
CA SER A 164 -4.48 -4.77 24.19
C SER A 164 -4.41 -3.86 22.99
N ALA A 165 -4.91 -4.33 21.85
CA ALA A 165 -4.95 -3.58 20.60
C ALA A 165 -6.40 -3.43 20.11
N LEU A 166 -6.73 -2.25 19.61
CA LEU A 166 -7.93 -1.98 18.83
C LEU A 166 -7.51 -1.70 17.39
N VAL A 167 -8.07 -2.44 16.45
CA VAL A 167 -7.94 -2.16 15.01
C VAL A 167 -9.31 -1.72 14.50
N VAL A 168 -9.40 -0.55 13.89
CA VAL A 168 -10.62 0.02 13.33
C VAL A 168 -10.60 -0.09 11.82
N GLY A 169 -11.51 -0.90 11.27
CA GLY A 169 -11.63 -1.21 9.85
C GLY A 169 -11.09 -2.60 9.49
N ALA A 170 -11.96 -3.46 8.98
CA ALA A 170 -11.65 -4.81 8.49
C ALA A 170 -11.16 -4.81 7.03
N SER A 171 -10.53 -3.73 6.58
CA SER A 171 -9.80 -3.71 5.31
C SER A 171 -8.64 -4.70 5.33
N LEU A 172 -8.06 -5.02 4.17
CA LEU A 172 -6.91 -5.91 4.12
C LEU A 172 -5.73 -5.40 4.98
N THR A 173 -5.49 -4.08 5.01
CA THR A 173 -4.51 -3.46 5.91
C THR A 173 -4.83 -3.73 7.38
N GLY A 174 -6.10 -3.54 7.78
CA GLY A 174 -6.54 -3.79 9.17
C GLY A 174 -6.46 -5.26 9.57
N LEU A 175 -6.86 -6.17 8.67
CA LEU A 175 -6.73 -7.61 8.89
C LEU A 175 -5.27 -8.04 9.07
N GLN A 176 -4.38 -7.54 8.23
CA GLN A 176 -2.94 -7.83 8.33
C GLN A 176 -2.35 -7.25 9.63
N ALA A 177 -2.67 -6.00 9.97
CA ALA A 177 -2.24 -5.41 11.24
C ALA A 177 -2.74 -6.23 12.43
N SER A 178 -4.02 -6.65 12.42
CA SER A 178 -4.61 -7.51 13.46
C SER A 178 -3.85 -8.84 13.58
N SER A 179 -3.56 -9.49 12.46
CA SER A 179 -2.81 -10.76 12.43
C SER A 179 -1.43 -10.61 13.06
N TYR A 180 -0.68 -9.56 12.71
CA TYR A 180 0.69 -9.37 13.21
C TYR A 180 0.72 -8.90 14.67
N LEU A 181 -0.19 -8.03 15.11
CA LEU A 181 -0.34 -7.68 16.51
C LEU A 181 -0.72 -8.91 17.35
N LYS A 182 -1.57 -9.80 16.82
CA LYS A 182 -1.92 -11.07 17.46
C LYS A 182 -0.72 -11.99 17.58
N LYS A 183 0.07 -12.16 16.51
CA LYS A 183 1.31 -12.96 16.49
C LYS A 183 2.35 -12.40 17.47
N ALA A 184 2.41 -11.08 17.65
CA ALA A 184 3.25 -10.43 18.65
C ALA A 184 2.78 -10.66 20.09
N GLY A 185 1.59 -11.25 20.29
CA GLY A 185 1.05 -11.60 21.61
C GLY A 185 0.02 -10.62 22.13
N CYS A 186 -0.45 -9.64 21.36
CA CYS A 186 -1.52 -8.74 21.77
C CYS A 186 -2.88 -9.46 21.86
N ARG A 187 -3.75 -8.96 22.74
CA ARG A 187 -5.19 -9.22 22.69
C ARG A 187 -5.82 -8.22 21.73
N VAL A 188 -6.22 -8.69 20.55
CA VAL A 188 -6.71 -7.82 19.47
C VAL A 188 -8.23 -7.80 19.44
N THR A 189 -8.81 -6.59 19.33
CA THR A 189 -10.20 -6.34 18.95
C THR A 189 -10.20 -5.69 17.59
N LEU A 190 -10.86 -6.28 16.59
CA LEU A 190 -11.10 -5.69 15.28
C LEU A 190 -12.52 -5.10 15.25
N SER A 191 -12.65 -3.82 14.99
CA SER A 191 -13.93 -3.12 14.88
C SER A 191 -14.23 -2.75 13.45
N ASP A 192 -15.44 -3.09 12.99
CA ASP A 192 -15.94 -2.69 11.66
C ASP A 192 -17.45 -2.53 11.71
N ILE A 193 -17.99 -1.52 11.00
CA ILE A 193 -19.44 -1.27 10.95
C ILE A 193 -20.22 -2.37 10.26
N ASN A 194 -19.57 -3.17 9.39
CA ASN A 194 -20.20 -4.30 8.72
C ASN A 194 -20.08 -5.57 9.57
N PRO A 195 -21.20 -6.07 10.14
CA PRO A 195 -21.19 -7.26 10.99
C PRO A 195 -20.77 -8.55 10.25
N GLN A 196 -20.84 -8.59 8.91
CA GLN A 196 -20.38 -9.72 8.10
C GLN A 196 -18.86 -9.91 8.17
N ASN A 197 -18.09 -8.90 8.61
CA ASN A 197 -16.66 -9.00 8.80
C ASN A 197 -16.23 -9.77 10.06
N LYS A 198 -17.19 -10.32 10.83
CA LYS A 198 -16.92 -11.12 12.03
C LYS A 198 -16.06 -12.35 11.74
N ASP A 199 -16.34 -13.06 10.65
CA ASP A 199 -15.58 -14.25 10.27
C ASP A 199 -14.15 -13.90 9.82
N LEU A 200 -13.97 -12.74 9.19
CA LEU A 200 -12.63 -12.21 8.87
C LEU A 200 -11.83 -11.89 10.13
N ALA A 201 -12.46 -11.31 11.16
CA ALA A 201 -11.81 -11.07 12.44
C ALA A 201 -11.41 -12.40 13.12
N ALA A 202 -12.28 -13.38 13.11
CA ALA A 202 -12.01 -14.70 13.67
C ALA A 202 -10.86 -15.41 12.94
N SER A 203 -10.75 -15.29 11.61
CA SER A 203 -9.68 -15.89 10.81
C SER A 203 -8.29 -15.40 11.18
N VAL A 204 -8.17 -14.17 11.70
CA VAL A 204 -6.89 -13.60 12.19
C VAL A 204 -6.74 -13.69 13.72
N GLY A 205 -7.67 -14.38 14.40
CA GLY A 205 -7.66 -14.59 15.84
C GLY A 205 -7.99 -13.34 16.67
N ALA A 206 -8.70 -12.37 16.09
CA ALA A 206 -9.15 -11.16 16.76
C ALA A 206 -10.59 -11.31 17.25
N ASN A 207 -10.92 -10.64 18.37
CA ASN A 207 -12.30 -10.43 18.77
C ASN A 207 -12.95 -9.41 17.84
N PHE A 208 -14.24 -9.58 17.53
CA PHE A 208 -14.96 -8.66 16.66
C PHE A 208 -15.87 -7.71 17.46
N SER A 209 -15.98 -6.47 16.97
CA SER A 209 -16.97 -5.48 17.45
C SER A 209 -17.57 -4.74 16.24
N SER A 210 -18.89 -4.54 16.26
CA SER A 210 -19.61 -3.77 15.23
C SER A 210 -19.92 -2.33 15.69
N ALA A 211 -19.06 -1.75 16.55
CA ALA A 211 -19.24 -0.41 17.08
C ALA A 211 -19.32 0.64 15.95
N SER A 212 -20.35 1.50 16.00
CA SER A 212 -20.63 2.51 15.00
C SER A 212 -21.00 3.88 15.61
N SER A 213 -21.48 3.91 16.86
CA SER A 213 -21.83 5.14 17.57
C SER A 213 -20.63 5.74 18.30
N PHE A 214 -20.75 7.02 18.66
CA PHE A 214 -19.73 7.73 19.46
C PHE A 214 -19.42 7.00 20.76
N ASP A 215 -20.47 6.60 21.52
CA ASP A 215 -20.30 5.95 22.82
C ASP A 215 -19.66 4.56 22.69
N GLU A 216 -20.07 3.77 21.69
CA GLU A 216 -19.50 2.45 21.44
C GLU A 216 -18.03 2.52 21.06
N ILE A 217 -17.65 3.44 20.14
CA ILE A 217 -16.26 3.63 19.75
C ILE A 217 -15.44 4.13 20.93
N THR A 218 -15.96 5.11 21.70
CA THR A 218 -15.30 5.63 22.89
C THR A 218 -15.06 4.53 23.93
N ALA A 219 -16.04 3.62 24.14
CA ALA A 219 -15.87 2.49 25.03
C ALA A 219 -14.75 1.52 24.56
N LEU A 220 -14.60 1.33 23.25
CA LEU A 220 -13.53 0.51 22.69
C LEU A 220 -12.14 1.14 22.84
N LEU A 221 -12.02 2.47 22.84
CA LEU A 221 -10.74 3.18 22.97
C LEU A 221 -10.13 3.02 24.38
N LYS A 222 -11.00 2.85 25.41
CA LYS A 222 -10.56 2.75 26.80
C LYS A 222 -9.61 1.57 27.00
N ASN A 223 -8.55 1.80 27.77
CA ASN A 223 -7.59 0.77 28.19
C ASN A 223 -6.87 0.03 27.03
N LYS A 224 -6.74 0.65 25.87
CA LYS A 224 -5.92 0.10 24.77
C LYS A 224 -4.48 0.56 24.87
N ASP A 225 -3.55 -0.36 24.55
CA ASP A 225 -2.12 -0.06 24.42
C ASP A 225 -1.82 0.37 22.99
N PHE A 226 -2.57 -0.17 22.02
CA PHE A 226 -2.47 0.13 20.61
C PHE A 226 -3.84 0.46 20.01
N ILE A 227 -3.90 1.50 19.21
CA ILE A 227 -5.04 1.84 18.36
C ILE A 227 -4.52 1.97 16.93
N PHE A 228 -5.07 1.19 16.01
CA PHE A 228 -4.68 1.15 14.61
C PHE A 228 -5.91 1.40 13.75
N THR A 229 -5.87 2.41 12.85
CA THR A 229 -7.00 2.71 11.98
C THR A 229 -6.67 2.41 10.52
N ALA A 230 -7.57 1.69 9.86
CA ALA A 230 -7.46 1.24 8.48
C ALA A 230 -8.84 1.18 7.78
N ALA A 231 -9.83 1.89 8.28
CA ALA A 231 -11.16 1.90 7.68
C ALA A 231 -11.18 2.73 6.39
N SER A 232 -11.76 2.16 5.33
CA SER A 232 -12.02 2.90 4.10
C SER A 232 -13.29 3.73 4.28
N THR A 233 -13.17 5.06 4.29
CA THR A 233 -14.31 5.96 4.34
C THR A 233 -14.64 6.45 2.94
N SER A 234 -15.85 6.18 2.48
CA SER A 234 -16.37 6.66 1.18
C SER A 234 -16.66 8.17 1.18
N LYS A 235 -16.75 8.78 2.35
CA LYS A 235 -16.98 10.23 2.55
C LYS A 235 -15.70 10.89 3.06
N LYS A 236 -15.22 11.86 2.32
CA LYS A 236 -14.00 12.65 2.59
C LYS A 236 -13.96 13.44 3.90
N SER A 237 -14.96 13.40 4.78
CA SER A 237 -15.14 14.40 5.81
C SER A 237 -15.42 13.93 7.24
N LEU A 238 -15.56 12.64 7.52
CA LEU A 238 -15.90 12.21 8.87
C LEU A 238 -14.79 11.33 9.45
N SER A 239 -14.13 11.86 10.48
CA SER A 239 -13.21 11.09 11.31
C SER A 239 -14.00 10.10 12.16
N ILE A 240 -13.49 8.87 12.27
CA ILE A 240 -14.08 7.82 13.12
C ILE A 240 -13.73 8.08 14.59
N ILE A 241 -12.50 8.53 14.83
CA ILE A 241 -12.01 8.94 16.14
C ILE A 241 -11.89 10.46 16.13
N THR A 242 -12.78 11.12 16.87
CA THR A 242 -12.85 12.60 16.95
C THR A 242 -12.09 13.11 18.17
N ARG A 243 -11.84 14.44 18.22
CA ARG A 243 -11.09 15.07 19.33
C ARG A 243 -11.77 14.89 20.67
N GLU A 244 -13.09 14.85 20.68
CA GLU A 244 -13.89 14.64 21.91
C GLU A 244 -13.65 13.25 22.51
N MET A 245 -13.16 12.28 21.72
CA MET A 245 -12.83 10.93 22.19
C MET A 245 -11.42 10.84 22.79
N PHE A 246 -10.51 11.80 22.53
CA PHE A 246 -9.12 11.73 22.96
C PHE A 246 -8.92 11.61 24.48
N PRO A 247 -9.72 12.28 25.35
CA PRO A 247 -9.60 12.11 26.79
C PRO A 247 -9.82 10.68 27.29
N PHE A 248 -10.45 9.82 26.47
CA PHE A 248 -10.71 8.42 26.80
C PHE A 248 -9.59 7.46 26.35
N ILE A 249 -8.63 7.96 25.53
CA ILE A 249 -7.42 7.22 25.19
C ILE A 249 -6.48 7.31 26.39
N LYS A 250 -6.03 6.15 26.90
CA LYS A 250 -5.14 6.16 28.06
C LYS A 250 -3.76 6.73 27.71
N PRO A 251 -3.02 7.26 28.70
CA PRO A 251 -1.62 7.67 28.51
C PRO A 251 -0.76 6.54 27.93
N HIS A 252 0.28 6.90 27.15
CA HIS A 252 1.23 5.97 26.53
C HIS A 252 0.62 5.01 25.48
N THR A 253 -0.62 5.24 25.04
CA THR A 253 -1.20 4.50 23.92
C THR A 253 -0.48 4.88 22.63
N VAL A 254 -0.14 3.88 21.82
CA VAL A 254 0.36 4.12 20.45
C VAL A 254 -0.80 4.09 19.47
N VAL A 255 -1.00 5.19 18.77
CA VAL A 255 -2.09 5.40 17.81
C VAL A 255 -1.51 5.53 16.41
N ILE A 256 -1.85 4.59 15.53
CA ILE A 256 -1.39 4.55 14.13
C ILE A 256 -2.58 4.77 13.20
N ASP A 257 -2.50 5.76 12.33
CA ASP A 257 -3.48 5.99 11.27
C ASP A 257 -2.86 5.72 9.90
N THR A 258 -3.37 4.69 9.21
CA THR A 258 -2.95 4.35 7.84
C THR A 258 -3.80 5.03 6.77
N THR A 259 -4.68 5.95 7.19
CA THR A 259 -5.59 6.68 6.31
C THR A 259 -5.30 8.18 6.34
N ALA A 260 -6.06 8.97 5.62
CA ALA A 260 -5.95 10.43 5.69
C ALA A 260 -6.90 11.05 6.72
N THR A 261 -7.95 10.32 7.13
CA THR A 261 -9.14 10.95 7.74
C THR A 261 -9.74 10.20 8.91
N ASN A 262 -9.28 8.99 9.25
CA ASN A 262 -9.92 8.21 10.31
C ASN A 262 -9.80 8.85 11.70
N ILE A 263 -8.78 9.69 11.92
CA ILE A 263 -8.55 10.36 13.20
C ILE A 263 -8.46 11.87 12.98
N ASP A 264 -9.17 12.65 13.79
CA ASP A 264 -9.17 14.12 13.72
C ASP A 264 -7.91 14.74 14.34
N ILE A 265 -6.74 14.38 13.80
CA ILE A 265 -5.45 15.01 14.07
C ILE A 265 -4.80 15.33 12.75
N LYS A 266 -4.23 16.53 12.60
CA LYS A 266 -3.60 16.97 11.35
C LYS A 266 -2.12 16.61 11.25
N GLU A 267 -1.40 16.52 12.37
CA GLU A 267 0.04 16.34 12.43
C GLU A 267 0.42 15.14 13.29
N ASN A 268 1.57 14.53 13.01
CA ASN A 268 2.13 13.49 13.87
C ASN A 268 2.56 14.13 15.19
N VAL A 269 2.02 13.66 16.29
CA VAL A 269 2.24 14.24 17.61
C VAL A 269 2.68 13.15 18.57
N SER A 270 3.75 13.42 19.32
CA SER A 270 4.06 12.74 20.56
C SER A 270 3.86 13.75 21.68
N ASN A 271 2.85 13.56 22.50
CA ASN A 271 2.59 14.38 23.65
C ASN A 271 2.50 13.50 24.91
N HIS A 272 2.38 14.12 26.09
CA HIS A 272 2.32 13.41 27.35
C HIS A 272 1.12 12.48 27.53
N HIS A 273 0.20 12.47 26.55
CA HIS A 273 -1.01 11.68 26.66
C HIS A 273 -0.93 10.40 25.84
N PHE A 274 -0.71 10.48 24.52
CA PHE A 274 -0.51 9.32 23.65
C PHE A 274 0.40 9.67 22.46
N TYR A 275 1.04 8.65 21.88
CA TYR A 275 1.83 8.78 20.67
C TYR A 275 0.91 8.63 19.46
N PHE A 276 0.94 9.58 18.52
CA PHE A 276 0.17 9.51 17.28
C PHE A 276 1.10 9.60 16.07
N HIS A 277 0.90 8.68 15.12
CA HIS A 277 1.58 8.71 13.83
C HIS A 277 0.62 8.36 12.69
N ARG A 278 0.57 9.22 11.69
CA ARG A 278 -0.15 8.98 10.44
C ARG A 278 0.83 8.73 9.32
N ASN A 279 0.68 7.57 8.66
CA ASN A 279 1.41 7.25 7.46
C ASN A 279 0.54 6.38 6.55
N ARG A 280 0.19 6.90 5.39
CA ARG A 280 -0.64 6.21 4.40
C ARG A 280 0.15 5.18 3.59
N TYR A 281 1.47 5.19 3.70
CA TYR A 281 2.39 4.48 2.82
C TYR A 281 3.43 3.68 3.64
N PHE A 282 2.99 2.97 4.67
CA PHE A 282 3.89 2.13 5.47
C PHE A 282 4.62 1.07 4.63
N GLU A 283 4.08 0.65 3.48
CA GLU A 283 4.75 -0.26 2.54
C GLU A 283 6.07 0.29 2.00
N ARG A 284 6.26 1.62 1.99
CA ARG A 284 7.52 2.26 1.61
C ARG A 284 8.66 2.01 2.61
N LEU A 285 8.35 1.56 3.83
CA LEU A 285 9.34 1.16 4.84
C LEU A 285 9.90 -0.25 4.63
N ALA A 286 9.26 -1.04 3.75
CA ALA A 286 9.77 -2.34 3.30
C ALA A 286 9.90 -2.36 1.78
N PRO A 287 10.76 -1.47 1.19
CA PRO A 287 10.76 -1.19 -0.23
C PRO A 287 11.08 -2.41 -1.09
N GLN A 288 11.94 -3.31 -0.64
CA GLN A 288 12.28 -4.52 -1.38
C GLN A 288 11.04 -5.41 -1.55
N THR A 289 10.39 -5.82 -0.46
CA THR A 289 9.19 -6.67 -0.49
C THR A 289 8.04 -6.01 -1.24
N ALA A 290 7.81 -4.72 -1.00
CA ALA A 290 6.76 -3.97 -1.67
C ALA A 290 7.00 -3.88 -3.19
N THR A 291 8.26 -3.70 -3.61
CA THR A 291 8.68 -3.71 -5.01
C THR A 291 8.51 -5.10 -5.64
N GLU A 292 8.89 -6.17 -4.94
CA GLU A 292 8.73 -7.54 -5.43
C GLU A 292 7.26 -7.88 -5.71
N LEU A 293 6.37 -7.56 -4.78
CA LEU A 293 4.94 -7.77 -4.94
C LEU A 293 4.35 -6.93 -6.08
N TRP A 294 4.72 -5.64 -6.13
CA TRP A 294 4.30 -4.76 -7.21
C TRP A 294 4.76 -5.26 -8.57
N ALA A 295 6.04 -5.57 -8.72
CA ALA A 295 6.62 -6.05 -9.97
C ALA A 295 5.98 -7.35 -10.45
N ASN A 296 5.62 -8.27 -9.54
CA ASN A 296 4.88 -9.47 -9.91
C ASN A 296 3.44 -9.15 -10.38
N ASN A 297 2.74 -8.19 -9.75
CA ASN A 297 1.46 -7.72 -10.28
C ASN A 297 1.62 -7.15 -11.70
N MET A 298 2.68 -6.38 -11.96
CA MET A 298 2.96 -5.85 -13.31
C MET A 298 3.29 -6.96 -14.32
N LEU A 299 4.03 -7.99 -13.91
CA LEU A 299 4.29 -9.15 -14.76
C LEU A 299 2.98 -9.82 -15.20
N HIS A 300 2.08 -10.11 -14.25
CA HIS A 300 0.78 -10.71 -14.56
C HIS A 300 -0.09 -9.80 -15.42
N LEU A 301 -0.06 -8.50 -15.16
CA LEU A 301 -0.76 -7.52 -15.99
C LEU A 301 -0.25 -7.53 -17.44
N LEU A 302 1.09 -7.53 -17.63
CA LEU A 302 1.69 -7.57 -18.94
C LEU A 302 1.40 -8.88 -19.70
N GLN A 303 1.29 -10.01 -19.01
CA GLN A 303 0.85 -11.28 -19.60
C GLN A 303 -0.57 -11.20 -20.15
N ILE A 304 -1.44 -10.36 -19.56
CA ILE A 304 -2.80 -10.15 -20.03
C ILE A 304 -2.85 -9.17 -21.20
N ILE A 305 -2.17 -8.00 -21.05
CA ILE A 305 -2.31 -6.91 -22.03
C ILE A 305 -1.34 -7.01 -23.20
N SER A 306 -0.31 -7.84 -23.12
CA SER A 306 0.71 -7.99 -24.17
C SER A 306 1.08 -9.45 -24.41
N PRO A 307 0.11 -10.35 -24.60
CA PRO A 307 0.39 -11.71 -25.06
C PRO A 307 1.08 -11.62 -26.42
N GLU A 308 2.11 -12.46 -26.64
CA GLU A 308 2.78 -12.59 -27.93
C GLU A 308 3.30 -11.25 -28.53
N ASN A 309 3.68 -10.29 -27.66
CA ASN A 309 4.17 -8.95 -28.04
C ASN A 309 3.14 -8.06 -28.78
N HIS A 310 1.85 -8.36 -28.71
CA HIS A 310 0.77 -7.53 -29.24
C HIS A 310 -0.05 -6.93 -28.11
N LEU A 311 -0.33 -5.61 -28.19
CA LEU A 311 -1.14 -4.93 -27.19
C LEU A 311 -2.63 -5.33 -27.33
N ASN A 312 -3.16 -5.97 -26.30
CA ASN A 312 -4.58 -6.33 -26.18
C ASN A 312 -5.19 -5.67 -24.93
N LEU A 313 -6.13 -4.75 -25.13
CA LEU A 313 -6.83 -4.03 -24.05
C LEU A 313 -8.31 -4.39 -23.97
N THR A 314 -8.73 -5.47 -24.64
CA THR A 314 -10.15 -5.88 -24.69
C THR A 314 -10.56 -6.86 -23.60
N ASP A 315 -9.62 -7.30 -22.77
CA ASP A 315 -9.89 -8.19 -21.63
C ASP A 315 -10.81 -7.51 -20.61
N ASN A 316 -11.82 -8.22 -20.11
CA ASN A 316 -12.79 -7.71 -19.15
C ASN A 316 -12.18 -7.24 -17.83
N ARG A 317 -10.97 -7.72 -17.47
CA ARG A 317 -10.20 -7.25 -16.31
C ARG A 317 -9.55 -5.89 -16.55
N ILE A 318 -9.30 -5.53 -17.80
CA ILE A 318 -8.55 -4.35 -18.24
C ILE A 318 -9.48 -3.19 -18.59
N ILE A 319 -10.61 -3.46 -19.22
CA ILE A 319 -11.57 -2.42 -19.65
C ILE A 319 -11.91 -1.41 -18.54
N PRO A 320 -12.22 -1.83 -17.29
CA PRO A 320 -12.54 -0.90 -16.21
C PRO A 320 -11.37 0.01 -15.80
N MET A 321 -10.13 -0.40 -16.11
CA MET A 321 -8.90 0.32 -15.77
C MET A 321 -8.57 1.42 -16.79
N LEU A 322 -9.13 1.38 -17.98
CA LEU A 322 -8.88 2.37 -19.03
C LEU A 322 -9.52 3.72 -18.69
N LEU A 323 -8.84 4.79 -19.08
CA LEU A 323 -9.29 6.18 -18.98
C LEU A 323 -9.54 6.70 -20.38
#